data_36d7e131b434aefecd4c31872c6f4202
#
_entry.id   36d7e131b434aefecd4c31872c6f4202
#
_cell.length_a   1.000
_cell.length_b   1.000
_cell.length_c   1.000
_cell.angle_alpha   90.00
_cell.angle_beta   90.00
_cell.angle_gamma   90.00
#
_symmetry.space_group_name_H-M   'P 1'
#
loop_
_entity.id
_entity.type
_entity.pdbx_description
1 polymer ?
#
loop_
_entity_poly.entity_id
_entity_poly.type
_entity_poly.pdbx_seq_one_letter_code
_entity_poly.pdbx_strand_id
1 'polypeptide(L)'
;SPCPVGKFQELSGQTSCEDARPGYYVSELGASAGTPCPAGKYNDQYGMTSASACEWAEAGHSVPVLTQVSSGAAHSCAILDDGSVACWGDNSNGQLGDGSRVSSLIPQKSMPLGRKAIEISSGSYHTCALLDDGSIRCWGSNSFGQLGDGTTIERTIPNAVILGNGVSAMGVSSGESHTCAVLIDNS
;
A
#
# COMPACT_ATOMS: atom_id res chain seq x y z
N SER A 1 4.14 -28.00 26.89
CA SER A 1 5.57 -28.01 26.55
C SER A 1 5.98 -26.66 25.96
N PRO A 2 7.22 -26.23 26.15
CA PRO A 2 7.69 -24.97 25.59
C PRO A 2 7.62 -24.98 24.04
N CYS A 3 7.39 -23.83 23.43
CA CYS A 3 7.41 -23.71 21.97
C CYS A 3 8.80 -24.05 21.42
N PRO A 4 8.89 -24.78 20.29
CA PRO A 4 10.15 -25.04 19.63
C PRO A 4 10.75 -23.77 19.03
N VAL A 5 12.04 -23.81 18.69
CA VAL A 5 12.70 -22.72 17.94
C VAL A 5 11.95 -22.43 16.64
N GLY A 6 11.93 -21.20 16.19
CA GLY A 6 11.12 -20.74 15.07
C GLY A 6 9.66 -20.41 15.43
N LYS A 7 9.22 -20.74 16.64
CA LYS A 7 7.87 -20.49 17.15
C LYS A 7 7.87 -19.80 18.50
N PHE A 8 6.85 -19.00 18.77
CA PHE A 8 6.66 -18.27 20.03
C PHE A 8 5.20 -18.33 20.49
N GLN A 9 4.95 -17.88 21.71
CA GLN A 9 3.63 -17.82 22.30
C GLN A 9 3.53 -16.62 23.26
N GLU A 10 2.73 -15.63 22.88
CA GLU A 10 2.61 -14.37 23.62
C GLU A 10 1.85 -14.51 24.94
N LEU A 11 0.91 -15.45 25.04
CA LEU A 11 0.04 -15.60 26.19
C LEU A 11 0.33 -16.90 26.94
N SER A 12 0.54 -16.81 28.25
CA SER A 12 0.70 -17.97 29.11
C SER A 12 -0.58 -18.83 29.15
N GLY A 13 -0.42 -20.16 29.13
CA GLY A 13 -1.53 -21.11 29.23
C GLY A 13 -2.16 -21.54 27.92
N GLN A 14 -1.70 -21.07 26.77
CA GLN A 14 -2.10 -21.58 25.47
C GLN A 14 -1.36 -22.88 25.11
N THR A 15 -1.98 -23.70 24.25
CA THR A 15 -1.42 -25.00 23.82
C THR A 15 -0.84 -24.97 22.40
N SER A 16 -1.01 -23.85 21.66
CA SER A 16 -0.51 -23.65 20.30
C SER A 16 0.60 -22.60 20.26
N CYS A 17 1.63 -22.87 19.45
CA CYS A 17 2.72 -21.94 19.18
C CYS A 17 2.56 -21.33 17.79
N GLU A 18 2.83 -20.04 17.66
CA GLU A 18 2.82 -19.31 16.39
C GLU A 18 4.21 -19.32 15.76
N ASP A 19 4.28 -19.39 14.42
CA ASP A 19 5.53 -19.25 13.68
C ASP A 19 6.06 -17.80 13.76
N ALA A 20 7.38 -17.63 13.87
CA ALA A 20 8.00 -16.32 13.69
C ALA A 20 7.59 -15.75 12.34
N ARG A 21 7.07 -14.52 12.34
CA ARG A 21 6.60 -13.82 11.12
C ARG A 21 7.79 -13.33 10.28
N PRO A 22 7.60 -13.06 8.99
CA PRO A 22 8.61 -12.39 8.18
C PRO A 22 9.20 -11.16 8.89
N GLY A 23 10.50 -10.97 8.80
CA GLY A 23 11.23 -9.92 9.53
C GLY A 23 11.65 -10.30 10.96
N TYR A 24 11.26 -11.48 11.46
CA TYR A 24 11.58 -11.97 12.80
C TYR A 24 12.16 -13.38 12.77
N TYR A 25 12.90 -13.75 13.85
CA TYR A 25 13.35 -15.13 14.09
C TYR A 25 13.17 -15.47 15.58
N VAL A 26 13.17 -16.77 15.90
CA VAL A 26 13.08 -17.27 17.27
C VAL A 26 14.15 -18.36 17.47
N SER A 27 15.21 -18.02 18.18
CA SER A 27 16.36 -18.90 18.42
C SER A 27 16.29 -19.71 19.70
N GLU A 28 15.33 -19.40 20.59
CA GLU A 28 15.23 -20.01 21.91
C GLU A 28 13.94 -20.82 22.08
N LEU A 29 14.04 -21.90 22.85
CA LEU A 29 12.87 -22.71 23.24
C LEU A 29 12.00 -21.92 24.23
N GLY A 30 10.69 -21.98 24.04
CA GLY A 30 9.72 -21.32 24.93
C GLY A 30 9.70 -19.81 24.84
N ALA A 31 10.17 -19.23 23.74
CA ALA A 31 10.12 -17.79 23.53
C ALA A 31 8.69 -17.24 23.61
N SER A 32 8.52 -16.08 24.20
CA SER A 32 7.25 -15.35 24.29
C SER A 32 7.04 -14.38 23.12
N ALA A 33 8.08 -14.08 22.35
CA ALA A 33 8.02 -13.19 21.19
C ALA A 33 9.10 -13.54 20.16
N GLY A 34 8.91 -13.11 18.91
CA GLY A 34 9.96 -13.16 17.90
C GLY A 34 10.97 -12.03 18.06
N THR A 35 12.24 -12.30 17.78
CA THR A 35 13.31 -11.31 17.73
C THR A 35 13.37 -10.71 16.32
N PRO A 36 13.34 -9.38 16.15
CA PRO A 36 13.45 -8.75 14.83
C PRO A 36 14.82 -8.99 14.21
N CYS A 37 14.85 -9.06 12.89
CA CYS A 37 16.11 -9.10 12.15
C CYS A 37 16.98 -7.87 12.48
N PRO A 38 18.32 -8.00 12.53
CA PRO A 38 19.21 -6.88 12.71
C PRO A 38 18.99 -5.77 11.67
N ALA A 39 19.27 -4.52 12.04
CA ALA A 39 19.12 -3.38 11.16
C ALA A 39 19.83 -3.60 9.79
N GLY A 40 19.14 -3.31 8.70
CA GLY A 40 19.63 -3.53 7.34
C GLY A 40 19.45 -4.96 6.81
N LYS A 41 18.89 -5.87 7.62
CA LYS A 41 18.62 -7.25 7.23
C LYS A 41 17.12 -7.55 7.25
N TYR A 42 16.69 -8.49 6.44
CA TYR A 42 15.30 -8.96 6.38
C TYR A 42 15.24 -10.48 6.18
N ASN A 43 14.09 -11.07 6.42
CA ASN A 43 13.68 -12.38 5.90
C ASN A 43 12.21 -12.30 5.46
N ASP A 44 11.84 -13.08 4.46
CA ASP A 44 10.49 -13.18 3.92
C ASP A 44 9.77 -14.47 4.33
N GLN A 45 10.43 -15.31 5.13
CA GLN A 45 9.95 -16.62 5.52
C GLN A 45 9.38 -16.62 6.95
N TYR A 46 8.43 -17.52 7.19
CA TYR A 46 7.91 -17.83 8.52
C TYR A 46 8.78 -18.86 9.24
N GLY A 47 8.75 -18.87 10.57
CA GLY A 47 9.38 -19.92 11.37
C GLY A 47 10.90 -19.88 11.42
N MET A 48 11.52 -18.75 11.09
CA MET A 48 12.99 -18.60 11.13
C MET A 48 13.55 -18.80 12.54
N THR A 49 14.65 -19.55 12.63
CA THR A 49 15.22 -20.03 13.88
C THR A 49 16.47 -19.30 14.33
N SER A 50 17.05 -18.42 13.50
CA SER A 50 18.30 -17.72 13.82
C SER A 50 18.44 -16.40 13.06
N ALA A 51 19.28 -15.49 13.60
CA ALA A 51 19.67 -14.24 12.95
C ALA A 51 20.41 -14.46 11.59
N SER A 52 20.98 -15.65 11.37
CA SER A 52 21.64 -15.97 10.09
C SER A 52 20.65 -16.18 8.95
N ALA A 53 19.36 -16.40 9.25
CA ALA A 53 18.30 -16.42 8.25
C ALA A 53 17.90 -15.00 7.79
N CYS A 54 18.35 -13.96 8.48
CA CYS A 54 18.16 -12.57 8.06
C CYS A 54 19.27 -12.19 7.08
N GLU A 55 18.92 -12.03 5.83
CA GLU A 55 19.85 -11.68 4.74
C GLU A 55 19.99 -10.16 4.62
N TRP A 56 21.13 -9.68 4.13
CA TRP A 56 21.26 -8.28 3.77
C TRP A 56 20.29 -7.97 2.61
N ALA A 57 19.60 -6.85 2.70
CA ALA A 57 18.90 -6.33 1.55
C ALA A 57 19.93 -6.16 0.42
N GLU A 58 19.78 -6.90 -0.70
CA GLU A 58 20.63 -6.68 -1.87
C GLU A 58 20.56 -5.21 -2.27
N ALA A 59 21.67 -4.66 -2.78
CA ALA A 59 21.69 -3.30 -3.29
C ALA A 59 20.61 -3.13 -4.36
N GLY A 60 19.55 -2.35 -4.03
CA GLY A 60 18.30 -2.24 -4.81
C GLY A 60 17.08 -2.90 -4.16
N HIS A 61 17.21 -3.70 -3.09
CA HIS A 61 16.14 -4.12 -2.19
C HIS A 61 16.17 -3.25 -0.93
N SER A 62 15.79 -2.00 -1.07
CA SER A 62 15.42 -1.20 0.10
C SER A 62 14.08 -1.73 0.63
N VAL A 63 13.92 -1.81 1.95
CA VAL A 63 12.57 -1.78 2.53
C VAL A 63 11.88 -0.59 1.90
N PRO A 64 10.74 -0.76 1.19
CA PRO A 64 10.13 0.35 0.48
C PRO A 64 9.88 1.49 1.47
N VAL A 65 10.58 2.59 1.29
CA VAL A 65 10.38 3.79 2.10
C VAL A 65 9.06 4.40 1.66
N LEU A 66 8.14 4.58 2.58
CA LEU A 66 6.91 5.30 2.32
C LEU A 66 7.23 6.78 2.22
N THR A 67 6.94 7.40 1.09
CA THR A 67 7.17 8.84 0.87
C THR A 67 5.94 9.66 1.21
N GLN A 68 4.74 9.07 1.06
CA GLN A 68 3.47 9.69 1.43
C GLN A 68 2.43 8.62 1.77
N VAL A 69 1.49 8.97 2.66
CA VAL A 69 0.33 8.13 3.01
C VAL A 69 -0.96 8.94 2.91
N SER A 70 -2.05 8.27 2.59
CA SER A 70 -3.40 8.86 2.58
C SER A 70 -4.42 7.81 3.01
N SER A 71 -5.42 8.23 3.79
CA SER A 71 -6.46 7.35 4.30
C SER A 71 -7.84 7.80 3.84
N GLY A 72 -8.61 6.85 3.31
CA GLY A 72 -10.04 7.00 3.04
C GLY A 72 -10.90 6.58 4.22
N ALA A 73 -12.19 6.27 3.99
CA ALA A 73 -13.10 5.85 5.04
C ALA A 73 -12.76 4.47 5.63
N ALA A 74 -12.32 3.53 4.79
CA ALA A 74 -12.01 2.15 5.19
C ALA A 74 -10.83 1.54 4.41
N HIS A 75 -10.03 2.35 3.73
CA HIS A 75 -8.81 1.94 3.06
C HIS A 75 -7.71 2.96 3.26
N SER A 76 -6.48 2.55 3.06
CA SER A 76 -5.29 3.40 3.13
C SER A 76 -4.40 3.13 1.94
N CYS A 77 -3.70 4.16 1.47
CA CYS A 77 -2.75 4.06 0.38
C CYS A 77 -1.44 4.76 0.74
N ALA A 78 -0.35 4.30 0.15
CA ALA A 78 0.97 4.88 0.32
C ALA A 78 1.71 4.93 -1.02
N ILE A 79 2.54 5.96 -1.21
CA ILE A 79 3.52 6.03 -2.29
C ILE A 79 4.82 5.45 -1.77
N LEU A 80 5.40 4.55 -2.54
CA LEU A 80 6.71 3.96 -2.28
C LEU A 80 7.82 4.81 -2.92
N ASP A 81 9.06 4.60 -2.52
CA ASP A 81 10.24 5.32 -3.02
C ASP A 81 10.50 5.16 -4.53
N ASP A 82 10.01 4.06 -5.12
CA ASP A 82 10.03 3.84 -6.57
C ASP A 82 8.93 4.61 -7.32
N GLY A 83 8.04 5.31 -6.60
CA GLY A 83 6.87 6.01 -7.14
C GLY A 83 5.67 5.11 -7.44
N SER A 84 5.72 3.83 -7.07
CA SER A 84 4.54 2.95 -7.12
C SER A 84 3.61 3.22 -5.94
N VAL A 85 2.35 2.82 -6.08
CA VAL A 85 1.33 2.95 -5.02
C VAL A 85 0.98 1.57 -4.47
N ALA A 86 0.85 1.48 -3.15
CA ALA A 86 0.34 0.31 -2.46
C ALA A 86 -0.84 0.72 -1.56
N CYS A 87 -1.95 -0.03 -1.64
CA CYS A 87 -3.16 0.23 -0.88
C CYS A 87 -3.61 -1.02 -0.12
N TRP A 88 -4.33 -0.82 1.00
CA TRP A 88 -4.90 -1.89 1.83
C TRP A 88 -6.19 -1.42 2.50
N GLY A 89 -6.96 -2.35 3.04
CA GLY A 89 -8.28 -2.12 3.63
C GLY A 89 -9.40 -2.60 2.73
N ASP A 90 -10.53 -1.90 2.73
CA ASP A 90 -11.71 -2.21 1.91
C ASP A 90 -11.44 -2.01 0.42
N ASN A 91 -11.95 -2.94 -0.40
CA ASN A 91 -11.84 -2.93 -1.87
C ASN A 91 -13.17 -3.21 -2.57
N SER A 92 -14.29 -3.05 -1.88
CA SER A 92 -15.63 -3.35 -2.42
C SER A 92 -15.96 -2.55 -3.70
N ASN A 93 -15.39 -1.37 -3.85
CA ASN A 93 -15.53 -0.49 -5.02
C ASN A 93 -14.29 -0.46 -5.92
N GLY A 94 -13.27 -1.29 -5.65
CA GLY A 94 -12.01 -1.29 -6.40
C GLY A 94 -11.02 -0.19 -6.00
N GLN A 95 -11.16 0.39 -4.80
CA GLN A 95 -10.36 1.53 -4.31
C GLN A 95 -8.89 1.19 -4.04
N LEU A 96 -8.49 -0.09 -3.99
CA LEU A 96 -7.08 -0.49 -3.93
C LEU A 96 -6.38 -0.45 -5.30
N GLY A 97 -7.14 -0.44 -6.41
CA GLY A 97 -6.60 -0.27 -7.76
C GLY A 97 -5.82 -1.46 -8.31
N ASP A 98 -5.95 -2.63 -7.72
CA ASP A 98 -5.24 -3.87 -8.05
C ASP A 98 -5.91 -4.71 -9.14
N GLY A 99 -7.03 -4.21 -9.70
CA GLY A 99 -7.85 -4.91 -10.69
C GLY A 99 -8.92 -5.83 -10.08
N SER A 100 -8.96 -5.95 -8.75
CA SER A 100 -9.91 -6.78 -8.02
C SER A 100 -10.95 -5.95 -7.24
N ARG A 101 -11.85 -6.64 -6.52
CA ARG A 101 -12.73 -6.08 -5.49
C ARG A 101 -12.56 -6.82 -4.16
N VAL A 102 -11.41 -7.46 -3.98
CA VAL A 102 -11.11 -8.22 -2.76
C VAL A 102 -10.35 -7.33 -1.80
N SER A 103 -10.92 -7.12 -0.60
CA SER A 103 -10.28 -6.36 0.48
C SER A 103 -9.00 -7.03 0.94
N SER A 104 -8.00 -6.26 1.33
CA SER A 104 -6.71 -6.78 1.79
C SER A 104 -6.30 -6.17 3.13
N LEU A 105 -5.85 -7.01 4.06
CA LEU A 105 -5.30 -6.58 5.35
C LEU A 105 -3.81 -6.19 5.27
N ILE A 106 -3.18 -6.43 4.12
CA ILE A 106 -1.77 -6.09 3.86
C ILE A 106 -1.68 -5.22 2.61
N PRO A 107 -0.66 -4.34 2.50
CA PRO A 107 -0.47 -3.51 1.33
C PRO A 107 -0.40 -4.32 0.03
N GLN A 108 -1.26 -3.98 -0.93
CA GLN A 108 -1.26 -4.54 -2.28
C GLN A 108 -0.79 -3.46 -3.26
N LYS A 109 0.13 -3.79 -4.15
CA LYS A 109 0.50 -2.85 -5.23
C LYS A 109 -0.70 -2.64 -6.15
N SER A 110 -1.04 -1.37 -6.41
CA SER A 110 -2.00 -1.03 -7.46
C SER A 110 -1.45 -1.43 -8.84
N MET A 111 -2.32 -1.54 -9.82
CA MET A 111 -1.90 -1.71 -11.21
C MET A 111 -1.03 -0.51 -11.65
N PRO A 112 -0.10 -0.71 -12.62
CA PRO A 112 0.85 0.32 -13.01
C PRO A 112 0.19 1.63 -13.41
N LEU A 113 0.67 2.74 -12.84
CA LEU A 113 0.21 4.09 -13.14
C LEU A 113 0.76 4.62 -14.49
N GLY A 114 1.81 3.98 -15.02
CA GLY A 114 2.54 4.41 -16.21
C GLY A 114 3.65 5.44 -15.93
N ARG A 115 3.59 6.14 -14.81
CA ARG A 115 4.54 7.15 -14.34
C ARG A 115 4.67 7.05 -12.81
N LYS A 116 5.63 7.78 -12.23
CA LYS A 116 5.78 7.84 -10.76
C LYS A 116 4.69 8.69 -10.15
N ALA A 117 4.04 8.18 -9.10
CA ALA A 117 3.19 8.98 -8.26
C ALA A 117 4.05 9.91 -7.38
N ILE A 118 3.63 11.17 -7.27
CA ILE A 118 4.26 12.19 -6.42
C ILE A 118 3.31 12.69 -5.33
N GLU A 119 2.00 12.46 -5.49
CA GLU A 119 0.99 12.74 -4.47
C GLU A 119 -0.12 11.69 -4.55
N ILE A 120 -0.67 11.29 -3.38
CA ILE A 120 -1.79 10.37 -3.25
C ILE A 120 -2.87 10.99 -2.37
N SER A 121 -4.13 10.87 -2.80
CA SER A 121 -5.27 11.36 -2.04
C SER A 121 -6.41 10.36 -2.09
N SER A 122 -6.89 9.93 -0.92
CA SER A 122 -7.97 8.96 -0.77
C SER A 122 -9.25 9.66 -0.33
N GLY A 123 -10.32 9.47 -1.08
CA GLY A 123 -11.69 9.81 -0.66
C GLY A 123 -12.31 8.67 0.14
N SER A 124 -13.63 8.70 0.38
CA SER A 124 -14.28 7.63 1.14
C SER A 124 -14.11 6.27 0.46
N TYR A 125 -14.34 6.18 -0.84
CA TYR A 125 -14.35 4.91 -1.61
C TYR A 125 -13.64 5.04 -2.96
N HIS A 126 -12.76 6.03 -3.12
CA HIS A 126 -11.95 6.22 -4.30
C HIS A 126 -10.56 6.71 -3.93
N THR A 127 -9.63 6.60 -4.84
CA THR A 127 -8.24 7.00 -4.67
C THR A 127 -7.78 7.73 -5.92
N CYS A 128 -7.01 8.81 -5.75
CA CYS A 128 -6.39 9.55 -6.84
C CYS A 128 -4.91 9.73 -6.59
N ALA A 129 -4.10 9.62 -7.63
CA ALA A 129 -2.66 9.87 -7.62
C ALA A 129 -2.30 10.94 -8.64
N LEU A 130 -1.54 11.95 -8.22
CA LEU A 130 -0.86 12.90 -9.09
C LEU A 130 0.48 12.29 -9.51
N LEU A 131 0.78 12.36 -10.79
CA LEU A 131 1.98 11.81 -11.37
C LEU A 131 3.04 12.90 -11.66
N ASP A 132 4.27 12.49 -11.86
CA ASP A 132 5.44 13.36 -12.07
C ASP A 132 5.40 14.18 -13.37
N ASP A 133 4.45 13.89 -14.28
CA ASP A 133 4.18 14.68 -15.50
C ASP A 133 2.97 15.62 -15.35
N GLY A 134 2.39 15.72 -14.15
CA GLY A 134 1.20 16.52 -13.88
C GLY A 134 -0.12 15.87 -14.31
N SER A 135 -0.12 14.65 -14.80
CA SER A 135 -1.35 13.89 -15.03
C SER A 135 -1.89 13.31 -13.72
N ILE A 136 -3.21 13.05 -13.68
CA ILE A 136 -3.87 12.43 -12.53
C ILE A 136 -4.46 11.09 -12.95
N ARG A 137 -4.35 10.08 -12.09
CA ARG A 137 -5.03 8.80 -12.19
C ARG A 137 -5.93 8.61 -10.99
N CYS A 138 -7.21 8.24 -11.22
CA CYS A 138 -8.16 7.94 -10.16
C CYS A 138 -8.78 6.56 -10.37
N TRP A 139 -9.19 5.91 -9.26
CA TRP A 139 -9.84 4.59 -9.26
C TRP A 139 -10.72 4.41 -8.02
N GLY A 140 -11.58 3.40 -8.04
CA GLY A 140 -12.58 3.15 -7.02
C GLY A 140 -13.98 3.57 -7.47
N SER A 141 -14.80 4.01 -6.53
CA SER A 141 -16.18 4.47 -6.72
C SER A 141 -16.25 5.68 -7.64
N ASN A 142 -17.27 5.70 -8.52
CA ASN A 142 -17.49 6.79 -9.49
C ASN A 142 -18.96 7.17 -9.67
N SER A 143 -19.84 6.78 -8.75
CA SER A 143 -21.30 7.01 -8.90
C SER A 143 -21.68 8.51 -9.01
N PHE A 144 -20.81 9.40 -8.54
CA PHE A 144 -20.97 10.85 -8.60
C PHE A 144 -19.99 11.53 -9.57
N GLY A 145 -19.25 10.75 -10.40
CA GLY A 145 -18.25 11.28 -11.33
C GLY A 145 -16.93 11.70 -10.64
N GLN A 146 -16.68 11.25 -9.42
CA GLN A 146 -15.52 11.64 -8.61
C GLN A 146 -14.17 11.25 -9.21
N LEU A 147 -14.12 10.33 -10.17
CA LEU A 147 -12.89 9.95 -10.87
C LEU A 147 -12.50 10.91 -12.01
N GLY A 148 -13.40 11.83 -12.42
CA GLY A 148 -13.10 12.83 -13.45
C GLY A 148 -12.75 12.28 -14.83
N ASP A 149 -13.16 11.05 -15.14
CA ASP A 149 -12.89 10.37 -16.41
C ASP A 149 -14.02 10.57 -17.47
N GLY A 150 -14.95 11.49 -17.21
CA GLY A 150 -16.11 11.77 -18.06
C GLY A 150 -17.23 10.72 -17.97
N THR A 151 -17.14 9.78 -17.02
CA THR A 151 -18.14 8.74 -16.80
C THR A 151 -18.59 8.69 -15.34
N THR A 152 -19.56 7.82 -15.05
CA THR A 152 -19.95 7.44 -13.68
C THR A 152 -19.67 5.96 -13.42
N ILE A 153 -18.74 5.35 -14.18
CA ILE A 153 -18.40 3.93 -14.10
C ILE A 153 -17.23 3.77 -13.13
N GLU A 154 -17.40 2.88 -12.13
CA GLU A 154 -16.32 2.51 -11.20
C GLU A 154 -15.12 1.90 -11.92
N ARG A 155 -13.93 2.14 -11.37
CA ARG A 155 -12.67 1.62 -11.90
C ARG A 155 -11.94 0.81 -10.85
N THR A 156 -11.64 -0.43 -11.14
CA THR A 156 -10.80 -1.30 -10.27
C THR A 156 -9.31 -1.13 -10.54
N ILE A 157 -8.95 -0.35 -11.55
CA ILE A 157 -7.56 -0.01 -11.93
C ILE A 157 -7.43 1.50 -12.11
N PRO A 158 -6.22 2.08 -11.93
CA PRO A 158 -5.97 3.49 -12.15
C PRO A 158 -6.37 3.96 -13.56
N ASN A 159 -7.25 4.95 -13.64
CA ASN A 159 -7.76 5.51 -14.90
C ASN A 159 -7.44 7.00 -15.02
N ALA A 160 -7.23 7.49 -16.24
CA ALA A 160 -6.85 8.89 -16.49
C ALA A 160 -8.00 9.85 -16.18
N VAL A 161 -7.69 10.95 -15.50
CA VAL A 161 -8.56 12.10 -15.33
C VAL A 161 -8.48 13.00 -16.57
N ILE A 162 -9.61 13.56 -16.99
CA ILE A 162 -9.67 14.49 -18.13
C ILE A 162 -9.42 15.92 -17.62
N LEU A 163 -8.21 16.42 -17.74
CA LEU A 163 -7.83 17.78 -17.30
C LEU A 163 -7.99 18.85 -18.40
N GLY A 164 -8.11 18.44 -19.68
CA GLY A 164 -8.08 19.34 -20.83
C GLY A 164 -6.72 19.39 -21.53
N ASN A 165 -6.70 20.00 -22.72
CA ASN A 165 -5.47 20.09 -23.51
C ASN A 165 -4.52 21.15 -22.93
N GLY A 166 -3.24 20.78 -22.78
CA GLY A 166 -2.21 21.70 -22.29
C GLY A 166 -2.27 22.03 -20.79
N VAL A 167 -3.13 21.34 -20.03
CA VAL A 167 -3.31 21.55 -18.61
C VAL A 167 -2.63 20.43 -17.82
N SER A 168 -1.85 20.80 -16.82
CA SER A 168 -1.24 19.86 -15.85
C SER A 168 -1.73 20.17 -14.44
N ALA A 169 -1.76 19.16 -13.60
CA ALA A 169 -2.04 19.33 -12.17
C ALA A 169 -0.75 19.51 -11.38
N MET A 170 -0.83 20.31 -10.29
CA MET A 170 0.24 20.48 -9.30
C MET A 170 -0.20 20.03 -7.90
N GLY A 171 -1.46 19.58 -7.73
CA GLY A 171 -1.99 19.07 -6.48
C GLY A 171 -3.33 18.38 -6.71
N VAL A 172 -3.64 17.38 -5.88
CA VAL A 172 -4.91 16.65 -5.89
C VAL A 172 -5.43 16.48 -4.46
N SER A 173 -6.74 16.64 -4.28
CA SER A 173 -7.40 16.43 -2.99
C SER A 173 -8.75 15.76 -3.19
N SER A 174 -8.97 14.67 -2.49
CA SER A 174 -10.22 13.90 -2.53
C SER A 174 -11.06 14.18 -1.29
N GLY A 175 -12.31 14.51 -1.50
CA GLY A 175 -13.34 14.56 -0.46
C GLY A 175 -14.07 13.23 -0.36
N GLU A 176 -15.24 13.22 0.29
CA GLU A 176 -16.05 12.01 0.44
C GLU A 176 -16.41 11.39 -0.93
N SER A 177 -17.01 12.20 -1.80
CA SER A 177 -17.51 11.76 -3.12
C SER A 177 -17.19 12.78 -4.22
N HIS A 178 -16.09 13.50 -4.10
CA HIS A 178 -15.60 14.46 -5.09
C HIS A 178 -14.07 14.51 -5.06
N THR A 179 -13.49 15.03 -6.12
CA THR A 179 -12.04 15.25 -6.23
C THR A 179 -11.78 16.65 -6.76
N CYS A 180 -10.84 17.35 -6.16
CA CYS A 180 -10.35 18.65 -6.59
C CYS A 180 -8.91 18.52 -7.04
N ALA A 181 -8.52 19.31 -8.05
CA ALA A 181 -7.14 19.43 -8.49
C ALA A 181 -6.76 20.91 -8.61
N VAL A 182 -5.53 21.23 -8.22
CA VAL A 182 -4.92 22.53 -8.53
C VAL A 182 -4.23 22.38 -9.88
N LEU A 183 -4.61 23.22 -10.83
CA LEU A 183 -4.16 23.12 -12.21
C LEU A 183 -3.16 24.25 -12.55
N ILE A 184 -2.26 23.95 -13.46
CA ILE A 184 -1.37 24.89 -14.11
C ILE A 184 -1.74 24.92 -15.59
N ASP A 185 -2.01 26.11 -16.10
CA ASP A 185 -2.09 26.35 -17.52
C ASP A 185 -0.69 26.53 -18.09
N ASN A 186 -0.30 25.65 -19.00
CA ASN A 186 1.02 25.67 -19.66
C ASN A 186 0.95 26.37 -21.05
N SER A 187 -0.14 27.15 -21.34
CA SER A 187 -0.31 27.88 -22.60
C SER A 187 0.51 29.17 -22.65
#